data_7f038b91b2cc8bc55fb1b38f2dfb7f69
#
_entry.id   7f038b91b2cc8bc55fb1b38f2dfb7f69
#
_cell.length_a   1.000
_cell.length_b   1.000
_cell.length_c   1.000
_cell.angle_alpha   90.00
_cell.angle_beta   90.00
_cell.angle_gamma   90.00
#
_symmetry.space_group_name_H-M   'P 1'
#
loop_
_entity.id
_entity.type
_entity.pdbx_description
1 polymer ?
#
loop_
_entity_poly.entity_id
_entity_poly.type
_entity_poly.pdbx_seq_one_letter_code
_entity_poly.pdbx_strand_id
1 'polypeptide(L)'
;IDLIEKTGLIDSGWIDEFSNDSAPYTSTIVFLVRKGNPKGIRDWDDLVKKGVDVITPDPKSSGGACWNFLAAYSYAKTMYKDDAEQKSFLKKLYANVTVMDSGARGSTTTFVENGQGDVLIAWENEALQTLASYPDKYELVNPSVSILAQPSVAVVDDNARSNKTEEASSRYLEYL
;
A
#
# COMPACT_ATOMS: atom_id res chain seq x y z
N ILE A 1 -9.75 11.54 5.45
CA ILE A 1 -9.79 12.96 5.85
C ILE A 1 -11.21 13.48 5.69
N ASP A 2 -11.88 13.37 4.53
CA ASP A 2 -13.24 13.89 4.24
C ASP A 2 -14.33 13.53 5.28
N LEU A 3 -14.23 12.36 5.90
CA LEU A 3 -15.15 11.96 6.96
C LEU A 3 -14.93 12.77 8.25
N ILE A 4 -13.69 13.17 8.51
CA ILE A 4 -13.34 13.99 9.67
C ILE A 4 -13.68 15.46 9.41
N GLU A 5 -13.44 15.94 8.18
CA GLU A 5 -13.87 17.29 7.75
C GLU A 5 -15.39 17.51 8.02
N LYS A 6 -16.24 16.53 7.68
CA LYS A 6 -17.67 16.58 7.93
C LYS A 6 -18.07 16.72 9.40
N THR A 7 -17.17 16.42 10.33
CA THR A 7 -17.39 16.64 11.77
C THR A 7 -16.99 18.04 12.24
N GLY A 8 -16.37 18.85 11.37
CA GLY A 8 -15.88 20.19 11.68
C GLY A 8 -14.53 20.21 12.42
N LEU A 9 -13.86 19.08 12.55
CA LEU A 9 -12.54 19.00 13.20
C LEU A 9 -11.38 19.44 12.27
N ILE A 10 -11.60 19.38 10.97
CA ILE A 10 -10.69 19.82 9.92
C ILE A 10 -11.41 20.89 9.11
N ASP A 11 -10.74 21.98 8.83
CA ASP A 11 -11.29 23.11 8.06
C ASP A 11 -11.53 22.68 6.59
N SER A 12 -12.54 23.27 5.95
CA SER A 12 -12.83 23.02 4.54
C SER A 12 -11.68 23.56 3.67
N GLY A 13 -11.35 22.83 2.61
CA GLY A 13 -10.24 23.22 1.73
C GLY A 13 -8.88 22.66 2.15
N TRP A 14 -8.83 21.77 3.13
CA TRP A 14 -7.61 21.09 3.59
C TRP A 14 -6.75 20.50 2.46
N ILE A 15 -7.37 20.12 1.34
CA ILE A 15 -6.67 19.50 0.21
C ILE A 15 -5.75 20.49 -0.52
N ASP A 16 -6.12 21.77 -0.51
CA ASP A 16 -5.38 22.86 -1.15
C ASP A 16 -4.44 23.58 -0.17
N GLU A 17 -4.37 23.16 1.10
CA GLU A 17 -3.57 23.82 2.15
C GLU A 17 -2.08 23.62 1.91
N PHE A 18 -1.66 22.47 1.43
CA PHE A 18 -0.27 22.14 1.12
C PHE A 18 -0.12 21.72 -0.34
N SER A 19 1.10 21.77 -0.85
CA SER A 19 1.42 21.40 -2.24
C SER A 19 0.97 19.97 -2.60
N ASN A 20 0.70 19.74 -3.89
CA ASN A 20 0.35 18.43 -4.44
C ASN A 20 -0.89 17.78 -3.81
N ASP A 21 -1.97 18.55 -3.65
CA ASP A 21 -3.22 18.10 -2.99
C ASP A 21 -2.96 17.63 -1.54
N SER A 22 -2.12 18.38 -0.83
CA SER A 22 -1.67 18.08 0.52
C SER A 22 -1.05 16.67 0.65
N ALA A 23 -0.39 16.17 -0.41
CA ALA A 23 0.28 14.88 -0.43
C ALA A 23 1.80 15.05 -0.39
N PRO A 24 2.47 14.75 0.75
CA PRO A 24 3.92 14.96 0.90
C PRO A 24 4.75 14.02 0.02
N TYR A 25 4.19 12.90 -0.41
CA TYR A 25 4.84 11.97 -1.33
C TYR A 25 3.81 11.14 -2.10
N THR A 26 4.27 10.48 -3.15
CA THR A 26 3.50 9.46 -3.87
C THR A 26 4.18 8.10 -3.75
N SER A 27 3.40 7.04 -3.87
CA SER A 27 3.88 5.67 -3.90
C SER A 27 3.05 4.85 -4.88
N THR A 28 3.47 3.62 -5.12
CA THR A 28 2.74 2.65 -5.94
C THR A 28 2.80 1.28 -5.30
N ILE A 29 2.03 0.32 -5.82
CA ILE A 29 2.08 -1.07 -5.35
C ILE A 29 3.08 -1.83 -6.19
N VAL A 30 3.98 -2.54 -5.50
CA VAL A 30 5.05 -3.36 -6.06
C VAL A 30 5.08 -4.72 -5.39
N PHE A 31 5.89 -5.63 -5.91
CA PHE A 31 6.18 -6.92 -5.28
C PHE A 31 7.61 -6.93 -4.75
N LEU A 32 7.76 -7.31 -3.49
CA LEU A 32 9.05 -7.62 -2.92
C LEU A 32 9.21 -9.16 -2.93
N VAL A 33 10.27 -9.66 -3.58
CA VAL A 33 10.54 -11.08 -3.71
C VAL A 33 11.89 -11.43 -3.11
N ARG A 34 12.11 -12.72 -2.86
CA ARG A 34 13.42 -13.24 -2.40
C ARG A 34 14.47 -13.01 -3.46
N LYS A 35 15.75 -12.83 -3.04
CA LYS A 35 16.89 -12.68 -3.95
C LYS A 35 16.94 -13.80 -5.00
N GLY A 36 17.17 -13.42 -6.25
CA GLY A 36 17.18 -14.33 -7.39
C GLY A 36 15.77 -14.76 -7.85
N ASN A 37 14.72 -14.22 -7.23
CA ASN A 37 13.32 -14.45 -7.61
C ASN A 37 13.03 -15.95 -7.92
N PRO A 38 13.16 -16.86 -6.95
CA PRO A 38 13.12 -18.31 -7.21
C PRO A 38 11.77 -18.81 -7.74
N LYS A 39 10.68 -18.04 -7.56
CA LYS A 39 9.35 -18.36 -8.11
C LYS A 39 9.10 -17.72 -9.49
N GLY A 40 10.01 -16.90 -9.99
CA GLY A 40 9.90 -16.24 -11.29
C GLY A 40 8.72 -15.27 -11.37
N ILE A 41 8.42 -14.57 -10.26
CA ILE A 41 7.34 -13.58 -10.16
C ILE A 41 7.69 -12.37 -11.01
N ARG A 42 6.82 -12.02 -11.96
CA ARG A 42 6.99 -10.86 -12.88
C ARG A 42 5.78 -9.97 -12.90
N ASP A 43 4.59 -10.54 -12.71
CA ASP A 43 3.33 -9.83 -12.77
C ASP A 43 2.27 -10.49 -11.87
N TRP A 44 1.09 -9.90 -11.79
CA TRP A 44 -0.03 -10.32 -10.97
C TRP A 44 -0.51 -11.75 -11.24
N ASP A 45 -0.47 -12.22 -12.48
CA ASP A 45 -0.88 -13.58 -12.84
C ASP A 45 0.13 -14.66 -12.36
N ASP A 46 1.35 -14.27 -12.04
CA ASP A 46 2.28 -15.17 -11.36
C ASP A 46 1.86 -15.45 -9.91
N LEU A 47 1.19 -14.49 -9.27
CA LEU A 47 0.73 -14.61 -7.88
C LEU A 47 -0.43 -15.62 -7.72
N VAL A 48 -1.12 -15.98 -8.79
CA VAL A 48 -2.21 -16.97 -8.77
C VAL A 48 -1.75 -18.37 -9.12
N LYS A 49 -0.45 -18.57 -9.40
CA LYS A 49 0.13 -19.89 -9.69
C LYS A 49 0.13 -20.77 -8.46
N LYS A 50 -0.05 -22.06 -8.66
CA LYS A 50 0.01 -23.05 -7.57
C LYS A 50 1.41 -23.06 -6.93
N GLY A 51 1.45 -23.00 -5.61
CA GLY A 51 2.69 -23.07 -4.83
C GLY A 51 3.45 -21.74 -4.77
N VAL A 52 2.78 -20.64 -5.02
CA VAL A 52 3.23 -19.28 -4.70
C VAL A 52 2.54 -18.83 -3.43
N ASP A 53 3.32 -18.52 -2.39
CA ASP A 53 2.83 -18.05 -1.11
C ASP A 53 2.92 -16.53 -1.06
N VAL A 54 1.75 -15.88 -1.01
CA VAL A 54 1.61 -14.43 -1.02
C VAL A 54 1.42 -13.91 0.40
N ILE A 55 2.12 -12.82 0.74
CA ILE A 55 1.90 -12.05 1.96
C ILE A 55 1.30 -10.70 1.58
N THR A 56 0.24 -10.30 2.26
CA THR A 56 -0.38 -8.98 2.13
C THR A 56 -1.16 -8.66 3.40
N PRO A 57 -1.27 -7.40 3.83
CA PRO A 57 -2.14 -7.07 4.95
C PRO A 57 -3.62 -7.23 4.59
N ASP A 58 -4.47 -7.34 5.60
CA ASP A 58 -5.92 -7.51 5.43
C ASP A 58 -6.58 -6.18 5.03
N PRO A 59 -7.24 -6.10 3.86
CA PRO A 59 -7.94 -4.89 3.41
C PRO A 59 -9.12 -4.47 4.31
N LYS A 60 -9.58 -5.33 5.23
CA LYS A 60 -10.62 -4.98 6.20
C LYS A 60 -10.08 -4.21 7.40
N SER A 61 -8.82 -4.36 7.74
CA SER A 61 -8.18 -3.74 8.91
C SER A 61 -7.11 -2.71 8.56
N SER A 62 -6.58 -2.73 7.34
CA SER A 62 -5.48 -1.89 6.88
C SER A 62 -5.89 -1.03 5.68
N GLY A 63 -5.81 0.29 5.83
CA GLY A 63 -6.00 1.22 4.71
C GLY A 63 -4.98 0.98 3.58
N GLY A 64 -3.72 0.68 3.92
CA GLY A 64 -2.68 0.34 2.94
C GLY A 64 -3.01 -0.91 2.12
N ALA A 65 -3.65 -1.91 2.74
CA ALA A 65 -4.08 -3.12 2.05
C ALA A 65 -5.23 -2.89 1.07
N CYS A 66 -6.05 -1.85 1.29
CA CYS A 66 -7.05 -1.46 0.30
C CYS A 66 -6.42 -1.09 -1.04
N TRP A 67 -5.26 -0.42 -1.02
CA TRP A 67 -4.52 -0.08 -2.23
C TRP A 67 -3.94 -1.32 -2.91
N ASN A 68 -3.44 -2.30 -2.14
CA ASN A 68 -2.99 -3.59 -2.69
C ASN A 68 -4.13 -4.30 -3.43
N PHE A 69 -5.32 -4.33 -2.81
CA PHE A 69 -6.52 -4.91 -3.42
C PHE A 69 -6.94 -4.15 -4.68
N LEU A 70 -6.95 -2.81 -4.63
CA LEU A 70 -7.33 -1.97 -5.77
C LEU A 70 -6.35 -2.11 -6.94
N ALA A 71 -5.05 -2.25 -6.68
CA ALA A 71 -4.04 -2.53 -7.71
C ALA A 71 -4.29 -3.88 -8.39
N ALA A 72 -4.53 -4.94 -7.61
CA ALA A 72 -4.89 -6.26 -8.15
C ALA A 72 -6.19 -6.23 -8.94
N TYR A 73 -7.18 -5.48 -8.47
CA TYR A 73 -8.45 -5.31 -9.18
C TYR A 73 -8.28 -4.51 -10.48
N SER A 74 -7.46 -3.47 -10.49
CA SER A 74 -7.14 -2.70 -11.69
C SER A 74 -6.46 -3.57 -12.75
N TYR A 75 -5.53 -4.44 -12.35
CA TYR A 75 -4.96 -5.45 -13.24
C TYR A 75 -6.04 -6.38 -13.78
N ALA A 76 -6.90 -6.93 -12.91
CA ALA A 76 -7.98 -7.82 -13.34
C ALA A 76 -8.92 -7.15 -14.36
N LYS A 77 -9.27 -5.88 -14.16
CA LYS A 77 -10.08 -5.11 -15.11
C LYS A 77 -9.40 -4.89 -16.47
N THR A 78 -8.08 -4.76 -16.47
CA THR A 78 -7.30 -4.59 -17.71
C THR A 78 -7.22 -5.90 -18.50
N MET A 79 -7.05 -7.02 -17.79
CA MET A 79 -6.81 -8.32 -18.41
C MET A 79 -8.09 -9.08 -18.75
N TYR A 80 -9.16 -8.91 -17.98
CA TYR A 80 -10.40 -9.69 -18.11
C TYR A 80 -11.59 -8.79 -18.43
N LYS A 81 -12.40 -9.20 -19.42
CA LYS A 81 -13.53 -8.39 -19.91
C LYS A 81 -14.78 -8.53 -19.06
N ASP A 82 -14.95 -9.64 -18.39
CA ASP A 82 -16.15 -9.94 -17.65
C ASP A 82 -15.90 -9.99 -16.12
N ASP A 83 -16.89 -9.57 -15.35
CA ASP A 83 -16.84 -9.50 -13.90
C ASP A 83 -16.60 -10.86 -13.22
N ALA A 84 -17.05 -11.97 -13.84
CA ALA A 84 -16.87 -13.29 -13.26
C ALA A 84 -15.40 -13.73 -13.35
N GLU A 85 -14.73 -13.41 -14.46
CA GLU A 85 -13.29 -13.66 -14.63
C GLU A 85 -12.45 -12.80 -13.67
N GLN A 86 -12.79 -11.51 -13.55
CA GLN A 86 -12.12 -10.59 -12.62
C GLN A 86 -12.23 -11.10 -11.18
N LYS A 87 -13.44 -11.48 -10.75
CA LYS A 87 -13.68 -12.06 -9.42
C LYS A 87 -12.96 -13.42 -9.24
N SER A 88 -12.89 -14.22 -10.29
CA SER A 88 -12.17 -15.51 -10.26
C SER A 88 -10.68 -15.29 -10.04
N PHE A 89 -10.08 -14.33 -10.73
CA PHE A 89 -8.68 -13.95 -10.55
C PHE A 89 -8.41 -13.51 -9.09
N LEU A 90 -9.20 -12.58 -8.56
CA LEU A 90 -9.04 -12.11 -7.18
C LEU A 90 -9.20 -13.26 -6.16
N LYS A 91 -10.17 -14.15 -6.36
CA LYS A 91 -10.32 -15.33 -5.51
C LYS A 91 -9.08 -16.23 -5.52
N LYS A 92 -8.48 -16.44 -6.69
CA LYS A 92 -7.26 -17.24 -6.82
C LYS A 92 -6.06 -16.54 -6.15
N LEU A 93 -5.94 -15.23 -6.31
CA LEU A 93 -4.90 -14.44 -5.64
C LEU A 93 -5.00 -14.59 -4.12
N TYR A 94 -6.20 -14.33 -3.55
CA TYR A 94 -6.41 -14.44 -2.12
C TYR A 94 -6.39 -15.87 -1.58
N ALA A 95 -6.60 -16.88 -2.43
CA ALA A 95 -6.40 -18.29 -2.06
C ALA A 95 -4.91 -18.64 -1.87
N ASN A 96 -4.01 -17.89 -2.47
CA ASN A 96 -2.56 -18.02 -2.29
C ASN A 96 -2.00 -17.13 -1.17
N VAL A 97 -2.84 -16.28 -0.54
CA VAL A 97 -2.42 -15.49 0.62
C VAL A 97 -2.35 -16.39 1.84
N THR A 98 -1.14 -16.68 2.29
CA THR A 98 -0.87 -17.58 3.42
C THR A 98 -0.89 -16.87 4.78
N VAL A 99 -0.54 -15.58 4.81
CA VAL A 99 -0.64 -14.73 5.99
C VAL A 99 -1.25 -13.39 5.60
N MET A 100 -2.20 -12.96 6.42
CA MET A 100 -2.94 -11.70 6.25
C MET A 100 -2.84 -10.92 7.55
N ASP A 101 -1.82 -10.06 7.66
CA ASP A 101 -1.56 -9.26 8.85
C ASP A 101 -2.53 -8.09 8.96
N SER A 102 -2.68 -7.53 10.17
CA SER A 102 -3.57 -6.39 10.43
C SER A 102 -3.10 -5.07 9.82
N GLY A 103 -1.84 -4.99 9.34
CA GLY A 103 -1.26 -3.79 8.76
C GLY A 103 0.00 -4.06 7.95
N ALA A 104 0.41 -3.08 7.13
CA ALA A 104 1.52 -3.20 6.20
C ALA A 104 2.85 -3.57 6.90
N ARG A 105 3.15 -2.91 8.03
CA ARG A 105 4.36 -3.21 8.80
C ARG A 105 4.38 -4.66 9.33
N GLY A 106 3.23 -5.18 9.76
CA GLY A 106 3.09 -6.60 10.15
C GLY A 106 3.46 -7.52 9.01
N SER A 107 2.93 -7.28 7.82
CA SER A 107 3.25 -8.08 6.62
C SER A 107 4.72 -7.99 6.22
N THR A 108 5.34 -6.80 6.37
CA THR A 108 6.79 -6.66 6.15
C THR A 108 7.57 -7.49 7.17
N THR A 109 7.23 -7.45 8.46
CA THR A 109 7.86 -8.30 9.50
C THR A 109 7.67 -9.78 9.19
N THR A 110 6.46 -10.21 8.85
CA THR A 110 6.16 -11.60 8.46
C THR A 110 7.04 -12.06 7.29
N PHE A 111 7.15 -11.24 6.26
CA PHE A 111 7.95 -11.58 5.09
C PHE A 111 9.46 -11.47 5.36
N VAL A 112 9.91 -10.36 5.94
CA VAL A 112 11.35 -10.04 6.06
C VAL A 112 12.00 -10.76 7.24
N GLU A 113 11.41 -10.63 8.44
CA GLU A 113 12.02 -11.11 9.68
C GLU A 113 11.68 -12.58 9.95
N ASN A 114 10.41 -12.96 9.74
CA ASN A 114 9.97 -14.34 9.97
C ASN A 114 10.24 -15.26 8.77
N GLY A 115 10.67 -14.72 7.63
CA GLY A 115 11.04 -15.49 6.45
C GLY A 115 9.90 -16.21 5.74
N GLN A 116 8.63 -15.81 6.00
CA GLN A 116 7.46 -16.45 5.42
C GLN A 116 7.11 -15.88 4.04
N GLY A 117 6.49 -16.70 3.20
CA GLY A 117 6.02 -16.33 1.88
C GLY A 117 7.11 -16.21 0.81
N ASP A 118 6.69 -16.23 -0.44
CA ASP A 118 7.53 -16.08 -1.62
C ASP A 118 7.54 -14.64 -2.13
N VAL A 119 6.42 -13.93 -1.95
CA VAL A 119 6.20 -12.56 -2.41
C VAL A 119 5.38 -11.76 -1.40
N LEU A 120 5.81 -10.53 -1.17
CA LEU A 120 5.06 -9.52 -0.42
C LEU A 120 4.50 -8.49 -1.39
N ILE A 121 3.18 -8.28 -1.36
CA ILE A 121 2.55 -7.13 -2.02
C ILE A 121 2.73 -5.93 -1.10
N ALA A 122 3.52 -4.96 -1.52
CA ALA A 122 3.94 -3.83 -0.69
C ALA A 122 3.79 -2.49 -1.39
N TRP A 123 3.83 -1.44 -0.62
CA TRP A 123 4.05 -0.09 -1.13
C TRP A 123 5.53 0.07 -1.52
N GLU A 124 5.78 0.78 -2.63
CA GLU A 124 7.12 0.97 -3.17
C GLU A 124 8.09 1.60 -2.14
N ASN A 125 7.65 2.63 -1.43
CA ASN A 125 8.48 3.28 -0.41
C ASN A 125 8.89 2.32 0.72
N GLU A 126 8.01 1.41 1.16
CA GLU A 126 8.35 0.38 2.15
C GLU A 126 9.28 -0.69 1.57
N ALA A 127 9.06 -1.09 0.31
CA ALA A 127 9.92 -2.03 -0.39
C ALA A 127 11.34 -1.46 -0.57
N LEU A 128 11.48 -0.19 -0.98
CA LEU A 128 12.78 0.49 -1.11
C LEU A 128 13.51 0.60 0.24
N GLN A 129 12.79 0.92 1.31
CA GLN A 129 13.36 0.94 2.66
C GLN A 129 13.85 -0.45 3.09
N THR A 130 13.10 -1.51 2.74
CA THR A 130 13.51 -2.89 3.02
C THR A 130 14.77 -3.27 2.24
N LEU A 131 14.86 -2.91 0.95
CA LEU A 131 16.05 -3.15 0.13
C LEU A 131 17.27 -2.43 0.70
N ALA A 132 17.13 -1.20 1.18
CA ALA A 132 18.20 -0.45 1.81
C ALA A 132 18.66 -1.09 3.15
N SER A 133 17.72 -1.63 3.93
CA SER A 133 18.00 -2.25 5.23
C SER A 133 18.56 -3.67 5.11
N TYR A 134 18.22 -4.38 4.05
CA TYR A 134 18.62 -5.78 3.82
C TYR A 134 19.22 -5.96 2.42
N PRO A 135 20.39 -5.36 2.15
CA PRO A 135 21.02 -5.46 0.84
C PRO A 135 21.24 -6.92 0.45
N ASP A 136 21.02 -7.24 -0.80
CA ASP A 136 21.20 -8.58 -1.38
C ASP A 136 20.29 -9.71 -0.86
N LYS A 137 19.24 -9.41 -0.09
CA LYS A 137 18.27 -10.42 0.36
C LYS A 137 16.99 -10.46 -0.44
N TYR A 138 16.62 -9.36 -1.05
CA TYR A 138 15.34 -9.18 -1.75
C TYR A 138 15.54 -8.51 -3.10
N GLU A 139 14.54 -8.59 -3.95
CA GLU A 139 14.43 -7.88 -5.22
C GLU A 139 13.04 -7.27 -5.35
N LEU A 140 12.99 -6.11 -6.02
CA LEU A 140 11.74 -5.42 -6.33
C LEU A 140 11.28 -5.80 -7.73
N VAL A 141 10.00 -6.13 -7.86
CA VAL A 141 9.34 -6.39 -9.13
C VAL A 141 8.22 -5.38 -9.31
N ASN A 142 8.26 -4.63 -10.40
CA ASN A 142 7.21 -3.70 -10.79
C ASN A 142 6.19 -4.45 -11.65
N PRO A 143 4.93 -4.59 -11.20
CA PRO A 143 3.89 -5.23 -12.02
C PRO A 143 3.50 -4.34 -13.21
N SER A 144 2.92 -4.93 -14.25
CA SER A 144 2.47 -4.23 -15.46
C SER A 144 1.37 -3.20 -15.20
N VAL A 145 0.57 -3.41 -14.17
CA VAL A 145 -0.49 -2.51 -13.72
C VAL A 145 -0.34 -2.29 -12.22
N SER A 146 -0.35 -1.05 -11.81
CA SER A 146 -0.37 -0.66 -10.41
C SER A 146 -1.32 0.52 -10.20
N ILE A 147 -1.27 1.15 -9.05
CA ILE A 147 -2.10 2.28 -8.69
C ILE A 147 -1.23 3.37 -8.07
N LEU A 148 -1.47 4.62 -8.45
CA LEU A 148 -0.83 5.76 -7.80
C LEU A 148 -1.49 5.97 -6.44
N ALA A 149 -0.71 5.89 -5.38
CA ALA A 149 -1.13 6.21 -4.03
C ALA A 149 -0.60 7.59 -3.64
N GLN A 150 -1.51 8.47 -3.21
CA GLN A 150 -1.21 9.83 -2.73
C GLN A 150 -1.74 9.96 -1.30
N PRO A 151 -0.93 9.60 -0.29
CA PRO A 151 -1.33 9.74 1.11
C PRO A 151 -1.32 11.21 1.50
N SER A 152 -2.51 11.84 1.48
CA SER A 152 -2.67 13.22 1.87
C SER A 152 -2.62 13.39 3.39
N VAL A 153 -2.18 14.56 3.82
CA VAL A 153 -2.12 15.01 5.20
C VAL A 153 -3.04 16.22 5.42
N ALA A 154 -3.47 16.45 6.63
CA ALA A 154 -4.22 17.64 7.02
C ALA A 154 -3.94 17.98 8.47
N VAL A 155 -4.01 19.26 8.82
CA VAL A 155 -4.07 19.69 10.22
C VAL A 155 -5.43 19.32 10.78
N VAL A 156 -5.49 18.85 12.02
CA VAL A 156 -6.76 18.72 12.75
C VAL A 156 -6.98 20.04 13.46
N ASP A 157 -7.59 20.99 12.73
CA ASP A 157 -7.63 22.41 13.07
C ASP A 157 -8.23 22.71 14.44
N ASP A 158 -9.35 22.05 14.77
CA ASP A 158 -9.99 22.23 16.06
C ASP A 158 -9.09 21.80 17.23
N ASN A 159 -8.34 20.70 17.07
CA ASN A 159 -7.38 20.25 18.04
C ASN A 159 -6.15 21.17 18.08
N ALA A 160 -5.66 21.62 16.95
CA ALA A 160 -4.53 22.54 16.87
C ALA A 160 -4.83 23.87 17.56
N ARG A 161 -6.01 24.44 17.30
CA ARG A 161 -6.51 25.66 17.98
C ARG A 161 -6.64 25.45 19.49
N SER A 162 -7.25 24.35 19.91
CA SER A 162 -7.46 24.05 21.33
C SER A 162 -6.15 23.88 22.09
N ASN A 163 -5.14 23.31 21.45
CA ASN A 163 -3.80 23.07 22.02
C ASN A 163 -2.80 24.21 21.73
N LYS A 164 -3.19 25.23 20.96
CA LYS A 164 -2.32 26.35 20.53
C LYS A 164 -1.08 25.86 19.77
N THR A 165 -1.27 24.90 18.88
CA THR A 165 -0.20 24.25 18.08
C THR A 165 -0.34 24.49 16.57
N GLU A 166 -1.19 25.43 16.14
CA GLU A 166 -1.50 25.68 14.72
C GLU A 166 -0.23 25.92 13.90
N GLU A 167 0.60 26.89 14.32
CA GLU A 167 1.84 27.21 13.61
C GLU A 167 2.82 26.03 13.56
N ALA A 168 2.96 25.29 14.66
CA ALA A 168 3.85 24.13 14.72
C ALA A 168 3.34 22.99 13.83
N SER A 169 2.02 22.79 13.77
CA SER A 169 1.39 21.76 12.93
C SER A 169 1.58 22.08 11.46
N SER A 170 1.29 23.32 11.02
CA SER A 170 1.47 23.72 9.62
C SER A 170 2.94 23.65 9.20
N ARG A 171 3.87 24.16 10.00
CA ARG A 171 5.31 24.07 9.71
C ARG A 171 5.80 22.62 9.60
N TYR A 172 5.24 21.72 10.41
CA TYR A 172 5.61 20.30 10.33
C TYR A 172 5.14 19.69 9.01
N LEU A 173 3.90 19.99 8.58
CA LEU A 173 3.38 19.47 7.31
C LEU A 173 4.05 20.10 6.09
N GLU A 174 4.46 21.39 6.17
CA GLU A 174 5.27 22.04 5.12
C GLU A 174 6.67 21.42 4.97
N TYR A 175 7.20 20.83 6.04
CA TYR A 175 8.52 20.18 6.02
C TYR A 175 8.48 18.79 5.37
N LEU A 176 7.33 18.10 5.38
CA LEU A 176 7.19 16.75 4.83
C LEU A 176 7.26 16.74 3.30
#